data_498a32f6e54c7bff029498940a824fef
#
_entry.id   498a32f6e54c7bff029498940a824fef
#
_cell.length_a   1.000
_cell.length_b   1.000
_cell.length_c   1.000
_cell.angle_alpha   90.00
_cell.angle_beta   90.00
_cell.angle_gamma   90.00
#
_symmetry.space_group_name_H-M   'P 1'
#
loop_
_entity.id
_entity.type
_entity.pdbx_description
1 polymer ?
#
loop_
_entity_poly.entity_id
_entity_poly.type
_entity_poly.pdbx_seq_one_letter_code
_entity_poly.pdbx_strand_id
1 'polypeptide(L)'
;MAEKALVHRMEQAALTTKIRLLDLAHQTLIHIGGDLSVCDMMTAIWQYAMHYDVKDPHWEGRDRFVLSKGHAAAVTSFSQAAIGCYDVGDIYKEYATNFGRFGMHSCNLANPYVDVSTGSLGHGFPVASGMATALKRKGSSSRVYTVVGDGECGEGSIWEAAMYAHQYKLGNLVVFVDRNGMSFDGPTEEYMALEPFADKWRAFGWNTVTIDGHDMTAILDAIDALPAPDSDVPTVIIGKTVKGHGVSFMENNVSWHAGCVNEADWIKAKAEITEA
;
A
#
# COMPACT_ATOMS: atom_id res chain seq x y z
N MET A 1 20.55 -1.91 9.71
CA MET A 1 19.93 -0.63 10.13
C MET A 1 20.09 0.36 8.99
N ALA A 2 18.99 0.92 8.53
CA ALA A 2 18.99 1.93 7.46
C ALA A 2 19.81 3.17 7.88
N GLU A 3 20.45 3.82 6.91
CA GLU A 3 21.24 5.03 7.15
C GLU A 3 20.32 6.18 7.60
N LYS A 4 20.69 6.90 8.66
CA LYS A 4 19.84 7.98 9.23
C LYS A 4 19.43 9.05 8.21
N ALA A 5 20.29 9.38 7.25
CA ALA A 5 19.98 10.33 6.19
C ALA A 5 18.90 9.79 5.23
N LEU A 6 18.91 8.48 4.96
CA LEU A 6 17.90 7.81 4.15
C LEU A 6 16.55 7.80 4.90
N VAL A 7 16.55 7.40 6.16
CA VAL A 7 15.35 7.39 7.01
C VAL A 7 14.69 8.77 6.99
N HIS A 8 15.45 9.82 7.35
CA HIS A 8 14.93 11.19 7.37
C HIS A 8 14.36 11.63 6.00
N ARG A 9 15.04 11.29 4.90
CA ARG A 9 14.54 11.59 3.56
C ARG A 9 13.20 10.91 3.28
N MET A 10 13.03 9.65 3.69
CA MET A 10 11.79 8.90 3.48
C MET A 10 10.65 9.43 4.38
N GLU A 11 10.94 9.81 5.63
CA GLU A 11 9.99 10.48 6.52
C GLU A 11 9.47 11.79 5.91
N GLN A 12 10.35 12.63 5.38
CA GLN A 12 9.96 13.88 4.70
C GLN A 12 9.15 13.62 3.43
N ALA A 13 9.44 12.57 2.69
CA ALA A 13 8.67 12.17 1.51
C ALA A 13 7.26 11.67 1.91
N ALA A 14 7.16 10.89 2.99
CA ALA A 14 5.88 10.43 3.53
C ALA A 14 5.05 11.62 4.06
N LEU A 15 5.65 12.54 4.81
CA LEU A 15 5.01 13.78 5.28
C LEU A 15 4.45 14.58 4.10
N THR A 16 5.26 14.77 3.05
CA THR A 16 4.82 15.47 1.84
C THR A 16 3.62 14.79 1.20
N THR A 17 3.60 13.46 1.17
CA THR A 17 2.49 12.68 0.62
C THR A 17 1.23 12.81 1.49
N LYS A 18 1.35 12.75 2.82
CA LYS A 18 0.23 12.95 3.77
C LYS A 18 -0.40 14.34 3.60
N ILE A 19 0.42 15.40 3.45
CA ILE A 19 -0.08 16.75 3.18
C ILE A 19 -0.86 16.79 1.86
N ARG A 20 -0.34 16.19 0.79
CA ARG A 20 -1.02 16.11 -0.52
C ARG A 20 -2.35 15.35 -0.46
N LEU A 21 -2.41 14.30 0.33
CA LEU A 21 -3.66 13.55 0.57
C LEU A 21 -4.71 14.44 1.24
N LEU A 22 -4.33 15.24 2.25
CA LEU A 22 -5.23 16.20 2.88
C LEU A 22 -5.69 17.28 1.92
N ASP A 23 -4.79 17.80 1.07
CA ASP A 23 -5.13 18.79 0.03
C ASP A 23 -6.12 18.21 -0.98
N LEU A 24 -5.95 16.95 -1.38
CA LEU A 24 -6.89 16.26 -2.27
C LEU A 24 -8.23 15.98 -1.58
N ALA A 25 -8.21 15.53 -0.32
CA ALA A 25 -9.41 15.29 0.48
C ALA A 25 -10.22 16.58 0.72
N HIS A 26 -9.57 17.75 0.74
CA HIS A 26 -10.25 19.03 0.80
C HIS A 26 -10.97 19.37 -0.52
N GLN A 27 -10.48 18.89 -1.65
CA GLN A 27 -11.08 19.15 -2.97
C GLN A 27 -12.17 18.16 -3.37
N THR A 28 -12.01 16.88 -2.98
CA THR A 28 -12.89 15.80 -3.40
C THR A 28 -12.89 14.66 -2.39
N LEU A 29 -13.84 13.74 -2.54
CA LEU A 29 -13.94 12.54 -1.71
C LEU A 29 -12.82 11.55 -2.05
N ILE A 30 -12.07 11.13 -1.03
CA ILE A 30 -11.07 10.06 -1.10
C ILE A 30 -11.22 9.11 0.09
N HIS A 31 -10.53 7.96 0.08
CA HIS A 31 -10.49 7.03 1.21
C HIS A 31 -9.37 7.42 2.20
N ILE A 32 -9.47 8.64 2.73
CA ILE A 32 -8.41 9.32 3.48
C ILE A 32 -7.86 8.50 4.66
N GLY A 33 -8.72 7.82 5.42
CA GLY A 33 -8.26 7.04 6.57
C GLY A 33 -7.33 5.89 6.19
N GLY A 34 -7.67 5.17 5.12
CA GLY A 34 -6.86 4.07 4.58
C GLY A 34 -5.65 4.52 3.78
N ASP A 35 -5.70 5.72 3.18
CA ASP A 35 -4.56 6.34 2.51
C ASP A 35 -3.50 6.80 3.52
N LEU A 36 -3.93 7.44 4.64
CA LEU A 36 -3.02 7.90 5.69
C LEU A 36 -2.36 6.74 6.44
N SER A 37 -3.11 5.64 6.73
CA SER A 37 -2.57 4.50 7.47
C SER A 37 -1.41 3.82 6.74
N VAL A 38 -1.48 3.72 5.43
CA VAL A 38 -0.49 2.98 4.63
C VAL A 38 0.61 3.86 4.02
N CYS A 39 0.52 5.18 4.21
CA CYS A 39 1.35 6.17 3.51
C CYS A 39 2.86 5.94 3.69
N ASP A 40 3.31 5.62 4.91
CA ASP A 40 4.73 5.42 5.21
C ASP A 40 5.27 4.19 4.47
N MET A 41 4.55 3.06 4.52
CA MET A 41 4.88 1.85 3.77
C MET A 41 4.84 2.08 2.25
N MET A 42 3.83 2.78 1.73
CA MET A 42 3.73 3.09 0.30
C MET A 42 4.88 3.96 -0.18
N THR A 43 5.30 4.92 0.62
CA THR A 43 6.48 5.75 0.34
C THR A 43 7.73 4.89 0.21
N ALA A 44 7.98 3.99 1.16
CA ALA A 44 9.13 3.09 1.13
C ALA A 44 9.08 2.10 -0.05
N ILE A 45 7.91 1.54 -0.37
CA ILE A 45 7.75 0.63 -1.51
C ILE A 45 8.15 1.33 -2.80
N TRP A 46 7.56 2.50 -3.10
CA TRP A 46 7.75 3.17 -4.39
C TRP A 46 9.09 3.90 -4.52
N GLN A 47 9.60 4.51 -3.45
CA GLN A 47 10.81 5.32 -3.53
C GLN A 47 12.09 4.60 -3.12
N TYR A 48 11.97 3.40 -2.53
CA TYR A 48 13.12 2.63 -2.07
C TYR A 48 13.14 1.18 -2.56
N ALA A 49 12.04 0.43 -2.41
CA ALA A 49 12.05 -1.01 -2.67
C ALA A 49 11.98 -1.36 -4.16
N MET A 50 11.13 -0.66 -4.93
CA MET A 50 10.85 -1.03 -6.31
C MET A 50 11.94 -0.62 -7.29
N HIS A 51 12.32 -1.57 -8.13
CA HIS A 51 13.14 -1.33 -9.31
C HIS A 51 12.22 -0.97 -10.49
N TYR A 52 12.23 0.30 -10.89
CA TYR A 52 11.26 0.85 -11.83
C TYR A 52 11.91 1.88 -12.77
N ASP A 53 11.54 1.87 -14.06
CA ASP A 53 11.88 2.94 -15.00
C ASP A 53 10.61 3.73 -15.37
N VAL A 54 10.52 4.97 -14.92
CA VAL A 54 9.37 5.85 -15.19
C VAL A 54 9.23 6.22 -16.67
N LYS A 55 10.29 6.09 -17.45
CA LYS A 55 10.27 6.38 -18.91
C LYS A 55 9.74 5.21 -19.73
N ASP A 56 9.78 4.01 -19.17
CA ASP A 56 9.24 2.80 -19.79
C ASP A 56 8.40 2.00 -18.76
N PRO A 57 7.13 2.37 -18.57
CA PRO A 57 6.24 1.67 -17.66
C PRO A 57 5.96 0.21 -18.07
N HIS A 58 6.35 -0.18 -19.28
CA HIS A 58 6.20 -1.54 -19.79
C HIS A 58 7.51 -2.32 -19.82
N TRP A 59 8.61 -1.74 -19.34
CA TRP A 59 9.90 -2.43 -19.28
C TRP A 59 9.75 -3.80 -18.56
N GLU A 60 10.15 -4.87 -19.24
CA GLU A 60 9.94 -6.24 -18.71
C GLU A 60 10.72 -6.51 -17.42
N GLY A 61 11.89 -5.89 -17.25
CA GLY A 61 12.77 -6.07 -16.09
C GLY A 61 12.33 -5.32 -14.83
N ARG A 62 11.28 -4.50 -14.89
CA ARG A 62 10.78 -3.77 -13.72
C ARG A 62 10.07 -4.67 -12.73
N ASP A 63 10.04 -4.25 -11.47
CA ASP A 63 9.13 -4.82 -10.49
C ASP A 63 7.66 -4.51 -10.83
N ARG A 64 6.75 -5.24 -10.22
CA ARG A 64 5.30 -5.06 -10.39
C ARG A 64 4.68 -4.65 -9.07
N PHE A 65 3.68 -3.80 -9.15
CA PHE A 65 2.92 -3.38 -7.97
C PHE A 65 1.42 -3.60 -8.16
N VAL A 66 0.78 -4.27 -7.21
CA VAL A 66 -0.66 -4.48 -7.18
C VAL A 66 -1.23 -3.93 -5.88
N LEU A 67 -2.06 -2.90 -5.97
CA LEU A 67 -2.81 -2.40 -4.83
C LEU A 67 -4.03 -3.29 -4.58
N SER A 68 -3.94 -4.28 -3.68
CA SER A 68 -5.06 -5.18 -3.40
C SER A 68 -6.18 -4.46 -2.64
N LYS A 69 -5.84 -3.67 -1.60
CA LYS A 69 -6.77 -2.71 -0.99
C LYS A 69 -7.03 -1.52 -1.95
N GLY A 70 -7.75 -1.77 -3.03
CA GLY A 70 -7.87 -0.88 -4.19
C GLY A 70 -8.36 0.53 -3.89
N HIS A 71 -8.99 0.73 -2.73
CA HIS A 71 -9.48 2.02 -2.26
C HIS A 71 -8.34 2.98 -1.81
N ALA A 72 -7.11 2.50 -1.53
CA ALA A 72 -5.96 3.37 -1.27
C ALA A 72 -5.32 3.90 -2.58
N ALA A 73 -6.14 4.27 -3.56
CA ALA A 73 -5.69 4.72 -4.87
C ALA A 73 -5.03 6.11 -4.83
N ALA A 74 -5.46 6.99 -3.92
CA ALA A 74 -4.90 8.34 -3.82
C ALA A 74 -3.44 8.30 -3.36
N VAL A 75 -3.12 7.57 -2.29
CA VAL A 75 -1.72 7.42 -1.83
C VAL A 75 -0.85 6.74 -2.88
N THR A 76 -1.39 5.76 -3.61
CA THR A 76 -0.67 5.11 -4.72
C THR A 76 -0.34 6.12 -5.81
N SER A 77 -1.29 6.97 -6.20
CA SER A 77 -1.08 8.00 -7.22
C SER A 77 -0.01 9.00 -6.79
N PHE A 78 -0.03 9.48 -5.55
CA PHE A 78 1.01 10.38 -5.06
C PHE A 78 2.37 9.70 -4.92
N SER A 79 2.43 8.42 -4.56
CA SER A 79 3.68 7.65 -4.51
C SER A 79 4.30 7.46 -5.90
N GLN A 80 3.49 7.21 -6.92
CA GLN A 80 3.91 7.15 -8.32
C GLN A 80 4.39 8.51 -8.82
N ALA A 81 3.69 9.60 -8.49
CA ALA A 81 4.12 10.96 -8.83
C ALA A 81 5.46 11.32 -8.15
N ALA A 82 5.70 10.84 -6.92
CA ALA A 82 6.93 11.11 -6.19
C ALA A 82 8.19 10.53 -6.87
N ILE A 83 8.05 9.45 -7.64
CA ILE A 83 9.13 8.89 -8.45
C ILE A 83 9.14 9.42 -9.89
N GLY A 84 8.21 10.31 -10.26
CA GLY A 84 8.19 10.99 -11.55
C GLY A 84 7.35 10.34 -12.65
N CYS A 85 6.40 9.46 -12.31
CA CYS A 85 5.49 8.87 -13.30
C CYS A 85 4.61 9.93 -14.00
N TYR A 86 4.24 11.00 -13.28
CA TYR A 86 3.45 12.13 -13.77
C TYR A 86 3.50 13.29 -12.77
N ASP A 87 3.01 14.46 -13.19
CA ASP A 87 2.97 15.64 -12.33
C ASP A 87 1.89 15.51 -11.24
N VAL A 88 2.21 15.98 -10.03
CA VAL A 88 1.26 16.05 -8.90
C VAL A 88 0.01 16.87 -9.26
N GLY A 89 0.18 17.94 -10.04
CA GLY A 89 -0.92 18.78 -10.52
C GLY A 89 -1.97 18.04 -11.35
N ASP A 90 -1.54 16.98 -12.06
CA ASP A 90 -2.47 16.14 -12.84
C ASP A 90 -3.41 15.36 -11.91
N ILE A 91 -2.90 14.90 -10.75
CA ILE A 91 -3.74 14.19 -9.77
C ILE A 91 -4.86 15.11 -9.29
N TYR A 92 -4.53 16.31 -8.82
CA TYR A 92 -5.53 17.29 -8.34
C TYR A 92 -6.56 17.64 -9.41
N LYS A 93 -6.16 17.70 -10.68
CA LYS A 93 -7.03 18.06 -11.80
C LYS A 93 -7.95 16.93 -12.24
N GLU A 94 -7.47 15.68 -12.20
CA GLU A 94 -8.13 14.55 -12.85
C GLU A 94 -8.72 13.53 -11.87
N TYR A 95 -8.42 13.61 -10.56
CA TYR A 95 -8.90 12.62 -9.59
C TYR A 95 -10.42 12.60 -9.50
N ALA A 96 -11.00 11.42 -9.65
CA ALA A 96 -12.44 11.14 -9.62
C ALA A 96 -13.25 11.99 -10.62
N THR A 97 -12.63 12.46 -11.71
CA THR A 97 -13.31 13.16 -12.82
C THR A 97 -13.68 12.20 -13.95
N ASN A 98 -14.64 12.60 -14.78
CA ASN A 98 -14.99 11.83 -15.98
C ASN A 98 -13.79 11.76 -16.94
N PHE A 99 -13.42 10.54 -17.32
CA PHE A 99 -12.27 10.24 -18.18
C PHE A 99 -10.90 10.61 -17.59
N GLY A 100 -10.84 10.96 -16.30
CA GLY A 100 -9.58 11.20 -15.58
C GLY A 100 -8.77 9.92 -15.41
N ARG A 101 -7.45 10.07 -15.29
CA ARG A 101 -6.52 8.95 -15.10
C ARG A 101 -6.56 8.36 -13.70
N PHE A 102 -7.01 9.15 -12.71
CA PHE A 102 -6.97 8.82 -11.30
C PHE A 102 -8.38 8.65 -10.75
N GLY A 103 -8.76 7.42 -10.49
CA GLY A 103 -10.04 7.08 -9.88
C GLY A 103 -9.91 6.82 -8.38
N MET A 104 -11.06 6.74 -7.69
CA MET A 104 -11.11 6.28 -6.30
C MET A 104 -10.60 4.84 -6.13
N HIS A 105 -10.50 4.09 -7.22
CA HIS A 105 -9.85 2.80 -7.36
C HIS A 105 -8.96 2.83 -8.59
N SER A 106 -7.80 2.18 -8.49
CA SER A 106 -6.82 2.19 -9.59
C SER A 106 -7.33 1.48 -10.83
N CYS A 107 -7.11 2.07 -12.01
CA CYS A 107 -7.55 1.52 -13.30
C CYS A 107 -6.39 1.50 -14.31
N ASN A 108 -6.00 0.30 -14.75
CA ASN A 108 -4.91 0.12 -15.70
C ASN A 108 -5.27 0.51 -17.15
N LEU A 109 -6.56 0.69 -17.44
CA LEU A 109 -7.00 1.20 -18.75
C LEU A 109 -6.85 2.72 -18.84
N ALA A 110 -6.88 3.42 -17.71
CA ALA A 110 -6.75 4.87 -17.64
C ALA A 110 -5.33 5.33 -17.33
N ASN A 111 -4.57 4.56 -16.54
CA ASN A 111 -3.24 4.91 -16.06
C ASN A 111 -2.23 3.81 -16.41
N PRO A 112 -1.23 4.07 -17.28
CA PRO A 112 -0.25 3.07 -17.74
C PRO A 112 0.70 2.60 -16.63
N TYR A 113 0.77 3.31 -15.50
CA TYR A 113 1.57 2.93 -14.33
C TYR A 113 0.83 2.03 -13.34
N VAL A 114 -0.40 1.65 -13.66
CA VAL A 114 -1.20 0.69 -12.88
C VAL A 114 -1.14 -0.67 -13.56
N ASP A 115 -0.58 -1.66 -12.90
CA ASP A 115 -0.46 -3.02 -13.46
C ASP A 115 -1.81 -3.74 -13.56
N VAL A 116 -2.69 -3.54 -12.58
CA VAL A 116 -4.00 -4.21 -12.47
C VAL A 116 -5.04 -3.27 -11.92
N SER A 117 -6.19 -3.20 -12.55
CA SER A 117 -7.38 -2.54 -11.98
C SER A 117 -7.87 -3.33 -10.77
N THR A 118 -8.08 -2.66 -9.64
CA THR A 118 -8.54 -3.26 -8.40
C THR A 118 -9.67 -2.44 -7.79
N GLY A 119 -10.34 -2.97 -6.77
CA GLY A 119 -11.47 -2.33 -6.10
C GLY A 119 -12.31 -3.33 -5.33
N SER A 120 -12.59 -4.51 -5.92
CA SER A 120 -13.16 -5.64 -5.19
C SER A 120 -12.09 -6.24 -4.28
N LEU A 121 -12.28 -6.16 -2.97
CA LEU A 121 -11.32 -6.66 -1.99
C LEU A 121 -11.11 -8.18 -2.16
N GLY A 122 -9.93 -8.66 -1.81
CA GLY A 122 -9.55 -10.07 -1.96
C GLY A 122 -9.14 -10.49 -3.38
N HIS A 123 -9.17 -9.61 -4.39
CA HIS A 123 -8.85 -9.96 -5.78
C HIS A 123 -7.43 -9.54 -6.21
N GLY A 124 -6.91 -8.43 -5.71
CA GLY A 124 -5.59 -7.94 -6.12
C GLY A 124 -4.45 -8.89 -5.76
N PHE A 125 -4.44 -9.42 -4.55
CA PHE A 125 -3.40 -10.34 -4.09
C PHE A 125 -3.38 -11.68 -4.87
N PRO A 126 -4.50 -12.36 -5.16
CA PRO A 126 -4.51 -13.50 -6.07
C PRO A 126 -3.92 -13.19 -7.45
N VAL A 127 -4.25 -12.02 -8.02
CA VAL A 127 -3.67 -11.57 -9.31
C VAL A 127 -2.17 -11.35 -9.17
N ALA A 128 -1.69 -10.71 -8.10
CA ALA A 128 -0.28 -10.54 -7.80
C ALA A 128 0.46 -11.88 -7.71
N SER A 129 -0.18 -12.90 -7.11
CA SER A 129 0.37 -14.27 -7.04
C SER A 129 0.51 -14.89 -8.42
N GLY A 130 -0.45 -14.67 -9.32
CA GLY A 130 -0.37 -15.08 -10.72
C GLY A 130 0.78 -14.39 -11.48
N MET A 131 0.96 -13.08 -11.26
CA MET A 131 2.06 -12.31 -11.84
C MET A 131 3.42 -12.80 -11.34
N ALA A 132 3.56 -13.05 -10.04
CA ALA A 132 4.78 -13.60 -9.45
C ALA A 132 5.13 -14.97 -10.04
N THR A 133 4.12 -15.82 -10.25
CA THR A 133 4.26 -17.12 -10.92
C THR A 133 4.78 -16.95 -12.35
N ALA A 134 4.23 -16.02 -13.11
CA ALA A 134 4.64 -15.77 -14.48
C ALA A 134 6.09 -15.26 -14.56
N LEU A 135 6.48 -14.32 -13.70
CA LEU A 135 7.84 -13.83 -13.60
C LEU A 135 8.83 -14.93 -13.22
N LYS A 136 8.51 -15.73 -12.20
CA LYS A 136 9.34 -16.88 -11.78
C LYS A 136 9.53 -17.88 -12.91
N ARG A 137 8.47 -18.22 -13.66
CA ARG A 137 8.54 -19.14 -14.82
C ARG A 137 9.38 -18.58 -15.97
N LYS A 138 9.42 -17.27 -16.14
CA LYS A 138 10.30 -16.58 -17.11
C LYS A 138 11.77 -16.49 -16.64
N GLY A 139 12.09 -16.91 -15.42
CA GLY A 139 13.42 -16.73 -14.84
C GLY A 139 13.78 -15.29 -14.54
N SER A 140 12.78 -14.40 -14.36
CA SER A 140 12.97 -13.00 -14.02
C SER A 140 13.40 -12.83 -12.56
N SER A 141 14.30 -11.88 -12.30
CA SER A 141 14.66 -11.45 -10.95
C SER A 141 13.71 -10.38 -10.37
N SER A 142 12.70 -9.95 -11.14
CA SER A 142 11.75 -8.95 -10.71
C SER A 142 10.84 -9.47 -9.60
N ARG A 143 10.49 -8.59 -8.68
CA ARG A 143 9.53 -8.85 -7.60
C ARG A 143 8.13 -8.40 -7.98
N VAL A 144 7.16 -8.95 -7.27
CA VAL A 144 5.79 -8.42 -7.20
C VAL A 144 5.55 -7.96 -5.78
N TYR A 145 5.25 -6.67 -5.63
CA TYR A 145 4.82 -6.08 -4.38
C TYR A 145 3.30 -5.91 -4.39
N THR A 146 2.65 -6.23 -3.29
CA THR A 146 1.22 -5.98 -3.13
C THR A 146 0.92 -5.48 -1.73
N VAL A 147 -0.09 -4.62 -1.63
CA VAL A 147 -0.58 -4.09 -0.35
C VAL A 147 -2.01 -4.58 -0.14
N VAL A 148 -2.24 -5.26 0.97
CA VAL A 148 -3.55 -5.72 1.41
C VAL A 148 -3.96 -4.98 2.69
N GLY A 149 -5.26 -4.79 2.89
CA GLY A 149 -5.80 -4.32 4.16
C GLY A 149 -6.09 -5.49 5.11
N ASP A 150 -6.08 -5.23 6.39
CA ASP A 150 -6.47 -6.25 7.38
C ASP A 150 -7.95 -6.62 7.28
N GLY A 151 -8.85 -5.66 7.11
CA GLY A 151 -10.26 -5.94 6.83
C GLY A 151 -10.46 -6.74 5.54
N GLU A 152 -9.60 -6.52 4.52
CA GLU A 152 -9.56 -7.34 3.31
C GLU A 152 -9.19 -8.79 3.58
N CYS A 153 -8.40 -9.07 4.62
CA CYS A 153 -8.03 -10.43 5.00
C CYS A 153 -9.21 -11.25 5.57
N GLY A 154 -10.40 -10.68 5.71
CA GLY A 154 -11.65 -11.40 5.88
C GLY A 154 -12.11 -12.16 4.63
N GLU A 155 -11.60 -11.80 3.43
CA GLU A 155 -11.92 -12.47 2.17
C GLU A 155 -11.17 -13.82 2.06
N GLY A 156 -11.91 -14.90 1.73
CA GLY A 156 -11.34 -16.24 1.59
C GLY A 156 -10.23 -16.35 0.56
N SER A 157 -10.35 -15.60 -0.53
CA SER A 157 -9.37 -15.55 -1.63
C SER A 157 -7.97 -15.08 -1.20
N ILE A 158 -7.84 -14.29 -0.14
CA ILE A 158 -6.54 -13.92 0.45
C ILE A 158 -5.82 -15.19 0.96
N TRP A 159 -6.53 -16.02 1.69
CA TRP A 159 -5.94 -17.25 2.25
C TRP A 159 -5.70 -18.33 1.20
N GLU A 160 -6.56 -18.43 0.18
CA GLU A 160 -6.34 -19.27 -0.99
C GLU A 160 -5.06 -18.87 -1.74
N ALA A 161 -4.86 -17.56 -1.96
CA ALA A 161 -3.65 -17.03 -2.57
C ALA A 161 -2.41 -17.24 -1.69
N ALA A 162 -2.55 -17.14 -0.37
CA ALA A 162 -1.46 -17.40 0.57
C ALA A 162 -0.99 -18.88 0.49
N MET A 163 -1.92 -19.84 0.46
CA MET A 163 -1.60 -21.27 0.25
C MET A 163 -0.94 -21.50 -1.12
N TYR A 164 -1.50 -20.90 -2.16
CA TYR A 164 -0.97 -20.98 -3.52
C TYR A 164 0.47 -20.47 -3.61
N ALA A 165 0.74 -19.29 -3.06
CA ALA A 165 2.06 -18.68 -3.13
C ALA A 165 3.15 -19.52 -2.42
N HIS A 166 2.82 -20.12 -1.29
CA HIS A 166 3.71 -21.05 -0.61
C HIS A 166 3.93 -22.33 -1.44
N GLN A 167 2.84 -22.95 -1.94
CA GLN A 167 2.92 -24.17 -2.76
C GLN A 167 3.81 -23.99 -3.99
N TYR A 168 3.72 -22.85 -4.66
CA TYR A 168 4.52 -22.54 -5.85
C TYR A 168 5.83 -21.82 -5.55
N LYS A 169 6.18 -21.69 -4.25
CA LYS A 169 7.48 -21.18 -3.79
C LYS A 169 7.78 -19.79 -4.35
N LEU A 170 6.82 -18.86 -4.24
CA LEU A 170 6.90 -17.54 -4.83
C LEU A 170 7.74 -16.56 -3.97
N GLY A 171 9.04 -16.80 -3.85
CA GLY A 171 9.96 -15.93 -3.11
C GLY A 171 10.12 -14.52 -3.69
N ASN A 172 9.66 -14.33 -4.93
CA ASN A 172 9.57 -13.02 -5.58
C ASN A 172 8.28 -12.26 -5.26
N LEU A 173 7.40 -12.78 -4.41
CA LEU A 173 6.16 -12.14 -3.96
C LEU A 173 6.35 -11.57 -2.55
N VAL A 174 6.11 -10.26 -2.41
CA VAL A 174 6.17 -9.54 -1.15
C VAL A 174 4.82 -8.90 -0.88
N VAL A 175 4.22 -9.25 0.25
CA VAL A 175 2.94 -8.71 0.71
C VAL A 175 3.18 -7.75 1.87
N PHE A 176 2.69 -6.53 1.76
CA PHE A 176 2.56 -5.62 2.89
C PHE A 176 1.12 -5.64 3.39
N VAL A 177 0.93 -5.80 4.68
CA VAL A 177 -0.39 -5.73 5.31
C VAL A 177 -0.50 -4.41 6.06
N ASP A 178 -1.47 -3.59 5.67
CA ASP A 178 -1.91 -2.43 6.45
C ASP A 178 -2.80 -2.92 7.59
N ARG A 179 -2.16 -3.27 8.73
CA ARG A 179 -2.84 -3.79 9.94
C ARG A 179 -3.27 -2.63 10.82
N ASN A 180 -4.26 -1.86 10.36
CA ASN A 180 -4.77 -0.68 11.06
C ASN A 180 -5.90 -0.99 12.06
N GLY A 181 -6.31 -2.24 12.19
CA GLY A 181 -7.31 -2.69 13.16
C GLY A 181 -8.76 -2.39 12.78
N MET A 182 -9.02 -1.80 11.60
CA MET A 182 -10.34 -1.31 11.23
C MET A 182 -10.80 -1.79 9.85
N SER A 183 -11.99 -2.35 9.79
CA SER A 183 -12.73 -2.55 8.54
C SER A 183 -13.55 -1.29 8.17
N PHE A 184 -14.42 -1.41 7.17
CA PHE A 184 -15.43 -0.39 6.86
C PHE A 184 -16.50 -0.28 7.98
N ASP A 185 -16.86 -1.42 8.59
CA ASP A 185 -17.96 -1.51 9.55
C ASP A 185 -17.53 -1.27 11.00
N GLY A 186 -16.22 -1.31 11.30
CA GLY A 186 -15.68 -1.14 12.65
C GLY A 186 -14.38 -1.90 12.89
N PRO A 187 -14.01 -2.13 14.17
CA PRO A 187 -12.82 -2.88 14.54
C PRO A 187 -12.83 -4.30 13.97
N THR A 188 -11.72 -4.73 13.35
CA THR A 188 -11.62 -6.06 12.73
C THR A 188 -11.91 -7.19 13.71
N GLU A 189 -11.46 -7.07 14.95
CA GLU A 189 -11.63 -8.11 15.97
C GLU A 189 -13.08 -8.26 16.47
N GLU A 190 -13.95 -7.29 16.18
CA GLU A 190 -15.38 -7.35 16.51
C GLU A 190 -16.22 -7.96 15.37
N TYR A 191 -15.82 -7.76 14.11
CA TYR A 191 -16.58 -8.20 12.94
C TYR A 191 -16.06 -9.51 12.36
N MET A 192 -14.75 -9.63 12.18
CA MET A 192 -14.10 -10.84 11.68
C MET A 192 -12.70 -10.93 12.31
N ALA A 193 -12.62 -11.55 13.48
CA ALA A 193 -11.38 -11.63 14.25
C ALA A 193 -10.22 -12.27 13.47
N LEU A 194 -9.13 -11.55 13.38
CA LEU A 194 -7.95 -11.98 12.64
C LEU A 194 -6.88 -12.62 13.53
N GLU A 195 -6.84 -12.26 14.82
CA GLU A 195 -5.79 -12.80 15.71
C GLU A 195 -5.93 -14.32 15.97
N PRO A 196 -4.82 -15.07 16.14
CA PRO A 196 -3.44 -14.61 16.04
C PRO A 196 -3.00 -14.45 14.56
N PHE A 197 -2.98 -13.21 14.07
CA PHE A 197 -2.88 -12.93 12.64
C PHE A 197 -1.53 -13.35 12.02
N ALA A 198 -0.43 -13.01 12.66
CA ALA A 198 0.91 -13.38 12.19
C ALA A 198 1.12 -14.92 12.16
N ASP A 199 0.52 -15.64 13.11
CA ASP A 199 0.63 -17.11 13.17
C ASP A 199 -0.13 -17.79 12.04
N LYS A 200 -1.24 -17.20 11.57
CA LYS A 200 -1.96 -17.69 10.38
C LYS A 200 -1.05 -17.66 9.15
N TRP A 201 -0.34 -16.54 8.90
CA TRP A 201 0.61 -16.43 7.80
C TRP A 201 1.77 -17.43 7.94
N ARG A 202 2.33 -17.58 9.16
CA ARG A 202 3.37 -18.58 9.43
C ARG A 202 2.88 -20.00 9.19
N ALA A 203 1.63 -20.32 9.57
CA ALA A 203 1.03 -21.63 9.34
C ALA A 203 0.85 -21.95 7.84
N PHE A 204 0.66 -20.94 7.00
CA PHE A 204 0.69 -21.07 5.55
C PHE A 204 2.12 -21.14 4.95
N GLY A 205 3.16 -21.14 5.79
CA GLY A 205 4.56 -21.30 5.36
C GLY A 205 5.24 -20.02 4.86
N TRP A 206 4.73 -18.84 5.23
CA TRP A 206 5.30 -17.56 4.85
C TRP A 206 6.40 -17.09 5.79
N ASN A 207 7.44 -16.47 5.24
CA ASN A 207 8.33 -15.60 6.01
C ASN A 207 7.52 -14.41 6.50
N THR A 208 7.29 -14.31 7.82
CA THR A 208 6.36 -13.36 8.41
C THR A 208 7.09 -12.40 9.33
N VAL A 209 7.10 -11.13 8.97
CA VAL A 209 7.71 -10.04 9.73
C VAL A 209 6.60 -9.11 10.23
N THR A 210 6.64 -8.74 11.51
CA THR A 210 5.72 -7.75 12.10
C THR A 210 6.51 -6.54 12.54
N ILE A 211 6.09 -5.37 12.09
CA ILE A 211 6.76 -4.09 12.38
C ILE A 211 5.74 -3.04 12.86
N ASP A 212 6.24 -1.96 13.42
CA ASP A 212 5.50 -0.70 13.45
C ASP A 212 5.46 -0.14 12.02
N GLY A 213 4.27 0.00 11.45
CA GLY A 213 4.06 0.46 10.07
C GLY A 213 4.23 1.97 9.90
N HIS A 214 4.53 2.70 10.97
CA HIS A 214 4.84 4.14 10.98
C HIS A 214 6.31 4.42 11.32
N ASP A 215 7.08 3.40 11.76
CA ASP A 215 8.54 3.53 11.94
C ASP A 215 9.26 3.29 10.61
N MET A 216 9.71 4.37 9.98
CA MET A 216 10.41 4.30 8.70
C MET A 216 11.69 3.47 8.78
N THR A 217 12.38 3.45 9.92
CA THR A 217 13.56 2.59 10.11
C THR A 217 13.17 1.12 10.05
N ALA A 218 12.11 0.73 10.78
CA ALA A 218 11.63 -0.64 10.78
C ALA A 218 11.13 -1.09 9.39
N ILE A 219 10.48 -0.19 8.64
CA ILE A 219 10.01 -0.46 7.28
C ILE A 219 11.20 -0.72 6.34
N LEU A 220 12.21 0.16 6.34
CA LEU A 220 13.39 0.03 5.49
C LEU A 220 14.23 -1.21 5.86
N ASP A 221 14.44 -1.46 7.15
CA ASP A 221 15.16 -2.65 7.63
C ASP A 221 14.43 -3.95 7.23
N ALA A 222 13.09 -3.96 7.24
CA ALA A 222 12.30 -5.11 6.78
C ALA A 222 12.42 -5.33 5.27
N ILE A 223 12.51 -4.25 4.48
CA ILE A 223 12.74 -4.31 3.03
C ILE A 223 14.15 -4.83 2.73
N ASP A 224 15.16 -4.32 3.43
CA ASP A 224 16.57 -4.77 3.26
C ASP A 224 16.77 -6.24 3.66
N ALA A 225 15.96 -6.74 4.60
CA ALA A 225 16.01 -8.14 5.04
C ALA A 225 15.25 -9.11 4.13
N LEU A 226 14.64 -8.62 3.03
CA LEU A 226 13.93 -9.50 2.09
C LEU A 226 14.88 -10.55 1.51
N PRO A 227 14.49 -11.84 1.51
CA PRO A 227 15.23 -12.89 0.82
C PRO A 227 15.41 -12.57 -0.67
N ALA A 228 16.39 -13.16 -1.33
CA ALA A 228 16.57 -13.02 -2.77
C ALA A 228 15.30 -13.44 -3.53
N PRO A 229 15.00 -12.83 -4.71
CA PRO A 229 13.75 -13.12 -5.45
C PRO A 229 13.60 -14.56 -5.92
N ASP A 230 14.70 -15.28 -6.04
CA ASP A 230 14.76 -16.70 -6.40
C ASP A 230 14.60 -17.64 -5.19
N SER A 231 14.41 -17.09 -3.99
CA SER A 231 14.10 -17.90 -2.79
C SER A 231 12.78 -18.69 -2.96
N ASP A 232 12.61 -19.71 -2.13
CA ASP A 232 11.43 -20.58 -2.18
C ASP A 232 10.27 -20.11 -1.29
N VAL A 233 10.48 -19.06 -0.48
CA VAL A 233 9.52 -18.65 0.56
C VAL A 233 9.03 -17.23 0.30
N PRO A 234 7.71 -17.02 0.09
CA PRO A 234 7.14 -15.69 -0.01
C PRO A 234 7.22 -14.95 1.32
N THR A 235 7.26 -13.61 1.26
CA THR A 235 7.38 -12.78 2.46
C THR A 235 6.15 -11.91 2.67
N VAL A 236 5.64 -11.87 3.91
CA VAL A 236 4.64 -10.93 4.37
C VAL A 236 5.22 -10.02 5.45
N ILE A 237 5.06 -8.71 5.25
CA ILE A 237 5.40 -7.67 6.21
C ILE A 237 4.09 -7.10 6.77
N ILE A 238 3.81 -7.39 8.02
CA ILE A 238 2.61 -6.91 8.73
C ILE A 238 2.98 -5.61 9.42
N GLY A 239 2.61 -4.48 8.83
CA GLY A 239 2.76 -3.17 9.43
C GLY A 239 1.59 -2.87 10.38
N LYS A 240 1.85 -2.78 11.67
CA LYS A 240 0.87 -2.25 12.63
C LYS A 240 0.75 -0.76 12.40
N THR A 241 -0.42 -0.32 12.00
CA THR A 241 -0.72 1.06 11.61
C THR A 241 -1.94 1.60 12.34
N VAL A 242 -2.22 2.87 12.15
CA VAL A 242 -3.40 3.54 12.69
C VAL A 242 -4.19 4.11 11.53
N LYS A 243 -5.47 3.73 11.39
CA LYS A 243 -6.36 4.31 10.38
C LYS A 243 -6.51 5.80 10.63
N GLY A 244 -6.24 6.64 9.61
CA GLY A 244 -6.27 8.10 9.77
C GLY A 244 -5.05 8.69 10.48
N HIS A 245 -3.91 7.97 10.49
CA HIS A 245 -2.68 8.32 11.21
C HIS A 245 -2.22 9.76 11.03
N GLY A 246 -1.89 10.40 12.14
CA GLY A 246 -1.37 11.77 12.22
C GLY A 246 -2.45 12.85 12.26
N VAL A 247 -3.75 12.47 12.24
CA VAL A 247 -4.86 13.43 12.38
C VAL A 247 -5.79 12.97 13.49
N SER A 248 -5.75 13.67 14.63
CA SER A 248 -6.37 13.23 15.89
C SER A 248 -7.86 12.89 15.80
N PHE A 249 -8.62 13.60 14.99
CA PHE A 249 -10.06 13.36 14.81
C PHE A 249 -10.38 12.30 13.75
N MET A 250 -9.39 11.85 12.96
CA MET A 250 -9.51 10.77 11.98
C MET A 250 -9.02 9.43 12.52
N GLU A 251 -8.10 9.42 13.49
CA GLU A 251 -7.50 8.21 14.02
C GLU A 251 -8.54 7.26 14.62
N ASN A 252 -8.51 6.00 14.15
CA ASN A 252 -9.43 4.94 14.58
C ASN A 252 -10.92 5.30 14.47
N ASN A 253 -11.26 6.22 13.57
CA ASN A 253 -12.62 6.68 13.37
C ASN A 253 -13.17 6.18 12.02
N VAL A 254 -14.14 5.27 12.09
CA VAL A 254 -14.79 4.63 10.91
C VAL A 254 -15.39 5.68 9.97
N SER A 255 -15.91 6.78 10.51
CA SER A 255 -16.52 7.85 9.70
C SER A 255 -15.54 8.49 8.71
N TRP A 256 -14.24 8.35 8.96
CA TRP A 256 -13.16 8.81 8.08
C TRP A 256 -12.59 7.70 7.20
N HIS A 257 -13.33 6.59 7.02
CA HIS A 257 -12.95 5.61 5.99
C HIS A 257 -12.88 6.27 4.61
N ALA A 258 -13.89 7.08 4.26
CA ALA A 258 -13.89 7.92 3.07
C ALA A 258 -14.59 9.24 3.39
N GLY A 259 -14.10 10.35 2.82
CA GLY A 259 -14.71 11.64 3.08
C GLY A 259 -14.03 12.79 2.34
N CYS A 260 -14.72 13.95 2.37
CA CYS A 260 -14.15 15.25 2.06
C CYS A 260 -13.86 15.99 3.36
N VAL A 261 -12.77 16.72 3.40
CA VAL A 261 -12.35 17.51 4.56
C VAL A 261 -12.76 18.96 4.33
N ASN A 262 -13.56 19.53 5.24
CA ASN A 262 -13.92 20.95 5.17
C ASN A 262 -12.72 21.85 5.51
N GLU A 263 -12.82 23.15 5.24
CA GLU A 263 -11.72 24.12 5.42
C GLU A 263 -11.14 24.10 6.86
N ALA A 264 -11.99 24.08 7.87
CA ALA A 264 -11.53 24.16 9.28
C ALA A 264 -10.79 22.86 9.67
N ASP A 265 -11.33 21.70 9.29
CA ASP A 265 -10.71 20.40 9.56
C ASP A 265 -9.44 20.20 8.73
N TRP A 266 -9.38 20.73 7.49
CA TRP A 266 -8.20 20.71 6.65
C TRP A 266 -7.03 21.50 7.26
N ILE A 267 -7.29 22.74 7.72
CA ILE A 267 -6.29 23.56 8.40
C ILE A 267 -5.77 22.84 9.64
N LYS A 268 -6.69 22.29 10.46
CA LYS A 268 -6.35 21.55 11.68
C LYS A 268 -5.51 20.31 11.37
N ALA A 269 -5.95 19.47 10.43
CA ALA A 269 -5.25 18.26 10.05
C ALA A 269 -3.84 18.53 9.54
N LYS A 270 -3.66 19.59 8.73
CA LYS A 270 -2.32 19.96 8.22
C LYS A 270 -1.42 20.44 9.34
N ALA A 271 -1.92 21.19 10.31
CA ALA A 271 -1.13 21.61 11.47
C ALA A 271 -0.67 20.38 12.28
N GLU A 272 -1.58 19.47 12.62
CA GLU A 272 -1.26 18.26 13.39
C GLU A 272 -0.20 17.40 12.69
N ILE A 273 -0.34 17.12 11.39
CA ILE A 273 0.63 16.30 10.63
C ILE A 273 2.00 16.97 10.50
N THR A 274 2.06 18.30 10.49
CA THR A 274 3.33 19.03 10.33
C THR A 274 4.07 19.18 11.66
N GLU A 275 3.37 19.12 12.80
CA GLU A 275 3.95 19.23 14.14
C GLU A 275 4.37 17.87 14.73
N ALA A 276 3.91 16.75 14.16
CA ALA A 276 4.22 15.38 14.56
C ALA A 276 5.58 14.92 14.02
#